data_537f0354834f71f459eaebfbd58afb80
#
_entry.id   537f0354834f71f459eaebfbd58afb80
#
_cell.length_a   1.000
_cell.length_b   1.000
_cell.length_c   1.000
_cell.angle_alpha   90.00
_cell.angle_beta   90.00
_cell.angle_gamma   90.00
#
_symmetry.space_group_name_H-M   'P 1'
#
loop_
_entity.id
_entity.type
_entity.pdbx_description
1 polymer ?
#
loop_
_entity_poly.entity_id
_entity_poly.type
_entity_poly.pdbx_seq_one_letter_code
_entity_poly.pdbx_strand_id
1 'polypeptide(L)'
;STYFPCIKSISGYDQEVNIAGFDPNLGGLGKRAQINIKMSDFPYSDVLTDKYWDERRTGAAQIDEPGYKPIERGSFWPKLKARMPNFAGRALRVREAYYNASGGLTFTKTRSYIISEINGPDSGGDYTVVAQDILALASDERAQAPVFSQGRLSADISETDTTITLSPAGIGNAEYPESGAATIGSEIVGFTRVNDTMTIFRGRLGTQAATHSVDDTVQLGFRVTNQRADIVIRNLLVNYANIPNAWIPTAEWADEMERWGSTLLLNAMICQPTS
;
A
#
# COMPACT_ATOMS: atom_id res chain seq x y z
N SER A 1 -1.94 -27.31 -3.34
CA SER A 1 -2.70 -26.15 -3.87
C SER A 1 -3.62 -26.63 -4.98
N THR A 2 -4.88 -26.26 -4.92
CA THR A 2 -5.87 -26.58 -5.95
C THR A 2 -5.82 -25.49 -7.02
N TYR A 3 -5.65 -25.86 -8.29
CA TYR A 3 -5.65 -24.95 -9.43
C TYR A 3 -6.93 -25.15 -10.24
N PHE A 4 -7.58 -24.06 -10.60
CA PHE A 4 -8.74 -24.06 -11.46
C PHE A 4 -8.38 -23.45 -12.82
N PRO A 5 -8.42 -24.21 -13.92
CA PRO A 5 -8.04 -23.71 -15.24
C PRO A 5 -9.19 -22.89 -15.86
N CYS A 6 -9.50 -21.73 -15.27
CA CYS A 6 -10.63 -20.89 -15.65
C CYS A 6 -10.23 -19.61 -16.40
N ILE A 7 -8.94 -19.29 -16.50
CA ILE A 7 -8.49 -18.06 -17.17
C ILE A 7 -8.64 -18.23 -18.69
N LYS A 8 -9.40 -17.34 -19.31
CA LYS A 8 -9.57 -17.24 -20.76
C LYS A 8 -8.59 -16.26 -21.40
N SER A 9 -8.42 -15.11 -20.79
CA SER A 9 -7.49 -14.08 -21.29
C SER A 9 -7.05 -13.16 -20.17
N ILE A 10 -5.88 -12.57 -20.36
CA ILE A 10 -5.33 -11.52 -19.52
C ILE A 10 -4.94 -10.38 -20.46
N SER A 11 -5.39 -9.16 -20.17
CA SER A 11 -5.10 -7.96 -20.96
C SER A 11 -4.79 -6.76 -20.06
N GLY A 12 -4.20 -5.71 -20.63
CA GLY A 12 -3.97 -4.46 -19.91
C GLY A 12 -2.62 -4.39 -19.18
N TYR A 13 -1.58 -5.07 -19.69
CA TYR A 13 -0.23 -4.97 -19.12
C TYR A 13 0.51 -3.66 -19.42
N ASP A 14 -0.12 -2.75 -20.17
CA ASP A 14 0.54 -1.54 -20.64
C ASP A 14 0.87 -0.61 -19.48
N GLN A 15 2.16 -0.31 -19.35
CA GLN A 15 2.70 0.67 -18.43
C GLN A 15 3.40 1.74 -19.24
N GLU A 16 3.26 2.96 -18.83
CA GLU A 16 3.94 4.10 -19.43
C GLU A 16 4.62 4.91 -18.34
N VAL A 17 5.91 5.15 -18.50
CA VAL A 17 6.72 5.91 -17.54
C VAL A 17 6.86 7.33 -18.06
N ASN A 18 6.41 8.32 -17.30
CA ASN A 18 6.58 9.72 -17.64
C ASN A 18 7.95 10.20 -17.18
N ILE A 19 8.97 9.94 -18.00
CA ILE A 19 10.34 10.35 -17.69
C ILE A 19 10.44 11.88 -17.70
N ALA A 20 10.89 12.44 -16.59
CA ALA A 20 11.06 13.87 -16.40
C ALA A 20 9.79 14.74 -16.53
N GLY A 21 8.59 14.13 -16.47
CA GLY A 21 7.34 14.88 -16.47
C GLY A 21 6.99 15.57 -17.78
N PHE A 22 7.51 15.11 -18.91
CA PHE A 22 7.28 15.75 -20.22
C PHE A 22 5.83 15.69 -20.69
N ASP A 23 5.06 14.71 -20.25
CA ASP A 23 3.64 14.62 -20.58
C ASP A 23 2.78 15.00 -19.36
N PRO A 24 2.13 16.19 -19.39
CA PRO A 24 1.29 16.64 -18.28
C PRO A 24 0.01 15.79 -18.11
N ASN A 25 -0.39 15.02 -19.12
CA ASN A 25 -1.59 14.17 -19.04
C ASN A 25 -1.34 12.84 -18.31
N LEU A 26 -0.09 12.44 -18.18
CA LEU A 26 0.27 11.17 -17.53
C LEU A 26 0.52 11.28 -16.03
N GLY A 27 0.52 12.50 -15.49
CA GLY A 27 0.90 12.73 -14.09
C GLY A 27 2.39 12.43 -13.82
N GLY A 28 2.85 12.67 -12.61
CA GLY A 28 4.28 12.54 -12.24
C GLY A 28 4.85 11.12 -12.33
N LEU A 29 4.01 10.09 -12.24
CA LEU A 29 4.42 8.68 -12.24
C LEU A 29 4.11 7.92 -13.54
N GLY A 30 3.52 8.62 -14.55
CA GLY A 30 3.07 7.99 -15.79
C GLY A 30 1.79 7.17 -15.63
N LYS A 31 1.46 6.38 -16.66
CA LYS A 31 0.28 5.53 -16.67
C LYS A 31 0.53 4.24 -15.90
N ARG A 32 -0.29 3.98 -14.90
CA ARG A 32 -0.23 2.76 -14.12
C ARG A 32 -0.88 1.60 -14.85
N ALA A 33 -0.32 0.41 -14.68
CA ALA A 33 -0.91 -0.80 -15.23
C ALA A 33 -2.26 -1.10 -14.58
N GLN A 34 -3.26 -1.31 -15.43
CA GLN A 34 -4.51 -1.93 -15.08
C GLN A 34 -4.59 -3.25 -15.81
N ILE A 35 -4.94 -4.32 -15.09
CA ILE A 35 -5.06 -5.66 -15.66
C ILE A 35 -6.51 -6.11 -15.62
N ASN A 36 -6.96 -6.72 -16.73
CA ASN A 36 -8.27 -7.33 -16.84
C ASN A 36 -8.09 -8.83 -17.08
N ILE A 37 -8.59 -9.64 -16.17
CA ILE A 37 -8.51 -11.11 -16.27
C ILE A 37 -9.91 -11.63 -16.52
N LYS A 38 -10.13 -12.14 -17.75
CA LYS A 38 -11.38 -12.78 -18.11
C LYS A 38 -11.32 -14.27 -17.75
N MET A 39 -12.33 -14.73 -17.03
CA MET A 39 -12.40 -16.10 -16.49
C MET A 39 -13.76 -16.73 -16.76
N SER A 40 -13.75 -18.01 -17.13
CA SER A 40 -14.96 -18.80 -17.22
C SER A 40 -15.48 -19.18 -15.83
N ASP A 41 -16.79 -19.30 -15.73
CA ASP A 41 -17.41 -19.94 -14.59
C ASP A 41 -17.43 -21.47 -14.78
N PHE A 42 -17.53 -22.21 -13.70
CA PHE A 42 -17.56 -23.68 -13.73
C PHE A 42 -18.35 -24.23 -12.56
N PRO A 43 -18.95 -25.42 -12.72
CA PRO A 43 -19.66 -26.10 -11.64
C PRO A 43 -18.72 -26.36 -10.46
N TYR A 44 -19.16 -26.00 -9.26
CA TYR A 44 -18.32 -26.09 -8.07
C TYR A 44 -19.08 -26.56 -6.85
N SER A 45 -18.55 -27.59 -6.19
CA SER A 45 -19.06 -28.09 -4.91
C SER A 45 -18.25 -27.49 -3.75
N ASP A 46 -18.93 -27.05 -2.72
CA ASP A 46 -18.33 -26.47 -1.51
C ASP A 46 -17.84 -27.50 -0.50
N VAL A 47 -18.16 -28.77 -0.68
CA VAL A 47 -17.97 -29.86 0.32
C VAL A 47 -16.57 -29.88 0.92
N LEU A 48 -15.54 -29.66 0.12
CA LEU A 48 -14.14 -29.78 0.56
C LEU A 48 -13.48 -28.45 0.93
N THR A 49 -14.13 -27.34 0.67
CA THR A 49 -13.52 -26.02 0.79
C THR A 49 -14.24 -25.08 1.75
N ASP A 50 -15.47 -25.40 2.08
CA ASP A 50 -16.27 -24.60 2.99
C ASP A 50 -16.40 -25.27 4.36
N LYS A 51 -15.76 -24.67 5.34
CA LYS A 51 -15.80 -25.08 6.74
C LYS A 51 -17.24 -25.20 7.31
N TYR A 52 -18.17 -24.41 6.78
CA TYR A 52 -19.57 -24.36 7.23
C TYR A 52 -20.54 -25.06 6.25
N TRP A 53 -20.04 -25.94 5.40
CA TRP A 53 -20.82 -26.61 4.39
C TRP A 53 -21.99 -27.43 5.02
N ASP A 54 -21.72 -28.18 6.06
CA ASP A 54 -22.70 -28.98 6.76
C ASP A 54 -23.82 -28.13 7.40
N GLU A 55 -23.48 -26.97 7.93
CA GLU A 55 -24.44 -26.05 8.55
C GLU A 55 -25.38 -25.39 7.51
N ARG A 56 -24.88 -25.19 6.29
CA ARG A 56 -25.62 -24.56 5.18
C ARG A 56 -26.38 -25.59 4.32
N ARG A 57 -26.22 -26.84 4.61
CA ARG A 57 -26.85 -27.90 3.87
C ARG A 57 -28.32 -28.03 4.29
N THR A 58 -29.21 -27.43 3.50
CA THR A 58 -30.65 -27.66 3.62
C THR A 58 -31.09 -28.68 2.59
N GLY A 59 -31.41 -29.90 3.02
CA GLY A 59 -31.89 -31.02 2.17
C GLY A 59 -30.77 -31.66 1.35
N ALA A 60 -30.75 -32.70 1.41
CA ALA A 60 -30.18 -33.93 1.23
C ALA A 60 -29.34 -34.37 0.06
N ALA A 61 -28.75 -33.72 -0.81
CA ALA A 61 -27.86 -34.42 -1.74
C ALA A 61 -26.40 -34.38 -1.27
N GLN A 62 -25.88 -35.52 -0.87
CA GLN A 62 -24.47 -35.72 -0.59
C GLN A 62 -23.71 -35.96 -1.90
N ILE A 63 -22.40 -35.70 -1.89
CA ILE A 63 -21.53 -35.81 -3.08
C ILE A 63 -21.49 -37.27 -3.60
N ASP A 64 -21.72 -38.21 -2.75
CA ASP A 64 -21.75 -39.65 -2.99
C ASP A 64 -23.18 -40.21 -3.21
N GLU A 65 -24.22 -39.37 -3.17
CA GLU A 65 -25.57 -39.80 -3.47
C GLU A 65 -25.78 -40.06 -4.96
N PRO A 66 -26.50 -41.11 -5.34
CA PRO A 66 -26.89 -41.33 -6.73
C PRO A 66 -27.62 -40.11 -7.30
N GLY A 67 -27.18 -39.60 -8.40
CA GLY A 67 -27.79 -38.44 -9.06
C GLY A 67 -27.26 -37.08 -8.60
N TYR A 68 -26.22 -36.99 -7.75
CA TYR A 68 -25.58 -35.74 -7.45
C TYR A 68 -24.96 -35.09 -8.72
N LYS A 69 -25.45 -33.91 -9.02
CA LYS A 69 -24.97 -33.12 -10.18
C LYS A 69 -24.40 -31.80 -9.71
N PRO A 70 -23.09 -31.61 -9.75
CA PRO A 70 -22.44 -30.37 -9.30
C PRO A 70 -23.00 -29.13 -9.96
N ILE A 71 -23.37 -29.20 -11.26
CA ILE A 71 -23.90 -28.07 -12.02
C ILE A 71 -25.24 -27.56 -11.47
N GLU A 72 -26.07 -28.42 -10.93
CA GLU A 72 -27.36 -28.07 -10.30
C GLU A 72 -27.17 -27.43 -8.93
N ARG A 73 -25.99 -27.51 -8.36
CA ARG A 73 -25.62 -26.93 -7.06
C ARG A 73 -25.00 -25.56 -7.16
N GLY A 74 -24.94 -25.00 -8.36
CA GLY A 74 -24.39 -23.69 -8.65
C GLY A 74 -22.89 -23.71 -9.02
N SER A 75 -22.40 -22.58 -9.40
CA SER A 75 -21.05 -22.39 -9.94
C SER A 75 -20.13 -21.62 -9.01
N PHE A 76 -18.85 -21.60 -9.31
CA PHE A 76 -17.79 -21.07 -8.44
C PHE A 76 -17.93 -19.57 -8.15
N TRP A 77 -18.08 -18.76 -9.20
CA TRP A 77 -18.05 -17.30 -9.04
C TRP A 77 -19.22 -16.73 -8.25
N PRO A 78 -20.50 -17.12 -8.52
CA PRO A 78 -21.62 -16.68 -7.69
C PRO A 78 -21.48 -17.09 -6.22
N LYS A 79 -21.00 -18.30 -5.97
CA LYS A 79 -20.77 -18.77 -4.60
C LYS A 79 -19.67 -17.97 -3.91
N LEU A 80 -18.57 -17.70 -4.62
CA LEU A 80 -17.47 -16.90 -4.10
C LEU A 80 -17.93 -15.46 -3.78
N LYS A 81 -18.67 -14.82 -4.70
CA LYS A 81 -19.23 -13.47 -4.49
C LYS A 81 -20.21 -13.42 -3.33
N ALA A 82 -21.04 -14.44 -3.16
CA ALA A 82 -21.99 -14.51 -2.05
C ALA A 82 -21.30 -14.63 -0.69
N ARG A 83 -20.18 -15.35 -0.61
CA ARG A 83 -19.40 -15.50 0.63
C ARG A 83 -18.51 -14.30 0.93
N MET A 84 -17.97 -13.71 -0.10
CA MET A 84 -17.01 -12.60 -0.01
C MET A 84 -17.49 -11.45 -0.91
N PRO A 85 -18.47 -10.66 -0.49
CA PRO A 85 -18.99 -9.57 -1.31
C PRO A 85 -17.97 -8.44 -1.54
N ASN A 86 -17.02 -8.30 -0.64
CA ASN A 86 -16.01 -7.23 -0.67
C ASN A 86 -14.68 -7.75 -1.25
N PHE A 87 -14.51 -7.63 -2.56
CA PHE A 87 -13.27 -7.97 -3.26
C PHE A 87 -12.33 -6.78 -3.45
N ALA A 88 -12.86 -5.57 -3.50
CA ALA A 88 -12.05 -4.37 -3.65
C ALA A 88 -10.98 -4.26 -2.56
N GLY A 89 -9.77 -3.87 -2.94
CA GLY A 89 -8.63 -3.76 -2.04
C GLY A 89 -7.91 -5.10 -1.74
N ARG A 90 -8.37 -6.24 -2.27
CA ARG A 90 -7.67 -7.52 -2.07
C ARG A 90 -6.53 -7.69 -3.05
N ALA A 91 -5.46 -8.33 -2.56
CA ALA A 91 -4.29 -8.65 -3.36
C ALA A 91 -4.60 -9.68 -4.45
N LEU A 92 -4.13 -9.42 -5.65
CA LEU A 92 -4.09 -10.33 -6.79
C LEU A 92 -2.64 -10.52 -7.20
N ARG A 93 -2.19 -11.76 -7.39
CA ARG A 93 -0.85 -12.07 -7.88
C ARG A 93 -0.93 -12.76 -9.22
N VAL A 94 -0.25 -12.21 -10.21
CA VAL A 94 -0.03 -12.84 -11.50
C VAL A 94 1.36 -13.41 -11.50
N ARG A 95 1.48 -14.72 -11.72
CA ARG A 95 2.74 -15.44 -11.75
C ARG A 95 2.97 -16.04 -13.13
N GLU A 96 4.10 -15.72 -13.70
CA GLU A 96 4.59 -16.34 -14.93
C GLU A 96 5.49 -17.53 -14.55
N ALA A 97 5.28 -18.65 -15.18
CA ALA A 97 6.03 -19.87 -14.93
C ALA A 97 6.20 -20.68 -16.20
N TYR A 98 7.23 -21.52 -16.24
CA TYR A 98 7.41 -22.52 -17.28
C TYR A 98 7.57 -23.91 -16.66
N TYR A 99 7.29 -24.93 -17.43
CA TYR A 99 7.59 -26.31 -17.04
C TYR A 99 9.08 -26.58 -17.25
N ASN A 100 9.76 -26.99 -16.19
CA ASN A 100 11.15 -27.44 -16.28
C ASN A 100 11.25 -28.87 -16.86
N ALA A 101 12.48 -29.34 -17.11
CA ALA A 101 12.72 -30.65 -17.69
C ALA A 101 12.18 -31.84 -16.84
N SER A 102 11.98 -31.64 -15.56
CA SER A 102 11.36 -32.61 -14.63
C SER A 102 9.84 -32.51 -14.53
N GLY A 103 9.21 -31.67 -15.33
CA GLY A 103 7.75 -31.45 -15.31
C GLY A 103 7.24 -30.59 -14.13
N GLY A 104 8.14 -30.02 -13.37
CA GLY A 104 7.79 -29.06 -12.30
C GLY A 104 7.62 -27.64 -12.82
N LEU A 105 6.79 -26.84 -12.15
CA LEU A 105 6.64 -25.41 -12.44
C LEU A 105 7.80 -24.61 -11.84
N THR A 106 8.48 -23.84 -12.68
CA THR A 106 9.47 -22.84 -12.27
C THR A 106 8.89 -21.46 -12.50
N PHE A 107 8.71 -20.70 -11.44
CA PHE A 107 8.19 -19.33 -11.51
C PHE A 107 9.30 -18.35 -11.84
N THR A 108 9.09 -17.55 -12.88
CA THR A 108 10.07 -16.57 -13.38
C THR A 108 9.74 -15.17 -12.93
N LYS A 109 8.46 -14.83 -12.87
CA LYS A 109 8.01 -13.48 -12.53
C LYS A 109 6.74 -13.51 -11.70
N THR A 110 6.68 -12.64 -10.70
CA THR A 110 5.47 -12.40 -9.92
C THR A 110 5.16 -10.91 -9.94
N ARG A 111 3.93 -10.57 -10.31
CA ARG A 111 3.43 -9.19 -10.24
C ARG A 111 2.26 -9.14 -9.28
N SER A 112 2.24 -8.13 -8.42
CA SER A 112 1.18 -7.91 -7.44
C SER A 112 0.30 -6.77 -7.88
N TYR A 113 -1.01 -6.98 -7.76
CA TYR A 113 -2.06 -6.01 -8.10
C TYR A 113 -3.07 -5.97 -6.96
N ILE A 114 -3.92 -4.96 -6.99
CA ILE A 114 -5.05 -4.79 -6.08
C ILE A 114 -6.33 -4.86 -6.91
N ILE A 115 -7.23 -5.73 -6.50
CA ILE A 115 -8.54 -5.88 -7.15
C ILE A 115 -9.34 -4.60 -6.94
N SER A 116 -9.78 -3.99 -8.03
CA SER A 116 -10.74 -2.89 -8.00
C SER A 116 -12.16 -3.41 -7.98
N GLU A 117 -12.46 -4.37 -8.86
CA GLU A 117 -13.80 -4.93 -9.01
C GLU A 117 -13.78 -6.33 -9.64
N ILE A 118 -14.88 -7.03 -9.47
CA ILE A 118 -15.17 -8.29 -10.18
C ILE A 118 -16.55 -8.14 -10.85
N ASN A 119 -16.54 -8.06 -12.17
CA ASN A 119 -17.71 -7.92 -13.00
C ASN A 119 -18.17 -9.28 -13.54
N GLY A 120 -19.47 -9.46 -13.70
CA GLY A 120 -20.05 -10.66 -14.30
C GLY A 120 -21.27 -11.17 -13.53
N PRO A 121 -21.93 -12.21 -14.08
CA PRO A 121 -21.59 -12.84 -15.35
C PRO A 121 -21.92 -11.93 -16.55
N ASP A 122 -21.11 -12.00 -17.63
CA ASP A 122 -21.47 -11.44 -18.92
C ASP A 122 -22.47 -12.34 -19.67
N SER A 123 -22.86 -11.97 -20.90
CA SER A 123 -23.79 -12.75 -21.71
C SER A 123 -23.29 -14.17 -22.05
N GLY A 124 -21.98 -14.41 -21.93
CA GLY A 124 -21.34 -15.71 -22.10
C GLY A 124 -21.14 -16.48 -20.80
N GLY A 125 -21.59 -15.95 -19.67
CA GLY A 125 -21.38 -16.54 -18.35
C GLY A 125 -19.99 -16.32 -17.78
N ASP A 126 -19.18 -15.45 -18.38
CA ASP A 126 -17.82 -15.17 -17.95
C ASP A 126 -17.76 -14.06 -16.89
N TYR A 127 -16.71 -14.08 -16.11
CA TYR A 127 -16.38 -13.06 -15.10
C TYR A 127 -15.08 -12.35 -15.47
N THR A 128 -15.01 -11.06 -15.17
CA THR A 128 -13.81 -10.25 -15.38
C THR A 128 -13.35 -9.67 -14.04
N VAL A 129 -12.14 -9.99 -13.64
CA VAL A 129 -11.46 -9.33 -12.52
C VAL A 129 -10.66 -8.16 -13.08
N VAL A 130 -10.96 -6.98 -12.56
CA VAL A 130 -10.21 -5.75 -12.84
C VAL A 130 -9.32 -5.48 -11.65
N ALA A 131 -8.02 -5.32 -11.89
CA ALA A 131 -7.07 -5.01 -10.84
C ALA A 131 -6.07 -3.94 -11.30
N GLN A 132 -5.60 -3.14 -10.38
CA GLN A 132 -4.66 -2.05 -10.59
C GLN A 132 -3.31 -2.36 -9.96
N ASP A 133 -2.27 -1.71 -10.47
CA ASP A 133 -0.96 -1.75 -9.86
C ASP A 133 -1.03 -1.34 -8.38
N ILE A 134 -0.20 -1.97 -7.57
CA ILE A 134 -0.09 -1.72 -6.12
C ILE A 134 0.20 -0.24 -5.79
N LEU A 135 0.87 0.50 -6.67
CA LEU A 135 1.09 1.94 -6.51
C LEU A 135 -0.21 2.76 -6.55
N ALA A 136 -1.35 2.16 -6.94
CA ALA A 136 -2.65 2.80 -6.79
C ALA A 136 -2.96 3.16 -5.33
N LEU A 137 -2.43 2.40 -4.36
CA LEU A 137 -2.55 2.75 -2.92
C LEU A 137 -1.75 4.00 -2.55
N ALA A 138 -0.66 4.28 -3.24
CA ALA A 138 0.14 5.48 -3.00
C ALA A 138 -0.51 6.77 -3.54
N SER A 139 -1.57 6.64 -4.34
CA SER A 139 -2.36 7.79 -4.84
C SER A 139 -3.55 8.14 -3.95
N ASP A 140 -3.79 7.39 -2.91
CA ASP A 140 -4.87 7.70 -1.97
C ASP A 140 -4.50 8.99 -1.21
N GLU A 141 -5.46 9.86 -0.99
CA GLU A 141 -5.31 11.05 -0.13
C GLU A 141 -4.83 10.69 1.29
N ARG A 142 -4.94 9.43 1.68
CA ARG A 142 -4.43 8.90 2.95
C ARG A 142 -2.93 8.60 2.93
N ALA A 143 -2.33 8.48 1.76
CA ALA A 143 -0.90 8.23 1.61
C ALA A 143 -0.11 9.54 1.65
N GLN A 144 -0.11 10.19 2.79
CA GLN A 144 0.55 11.47 3.01
C GLN A 144 1.83 11.31 3.82
N ALA A 145 2.90 11.98 3.39
CA ALA A 145 4.16 12.03 4.11
C ALA A 145 4.63 13.50 4.29
N PRO A 146 4.82 13.97 5.53
CA PRO A 146 4.45 13.33 6.78
C PRO A 146 2.93 13.26 6.99
N VAL A 147 2.49 12.49 7.98
CA VAL A 147 1.08 12.49 8.41
C VAL A 147 0.81 13.77 9.22
N PHE A 148 -0.43 14.27 9.19
CA PHE A 148 -0.83 15.40 10.04
C PHE A 148 -0.65 15.06 11.52
N SER A 149 0.10 15.91 12.22
CA SER A 149 0.32 15.78 13.66
C SER A 149 -0.79 16.46 14.46
N GLN A 150 -1.22 15.80 15.53
CA GLN A 150 -2.21 16.33 16.47
C GLN A 150 -1.55 17.07 17.63
N GLY A 151 -0.24 16.90 17.81
CA GLY A 151 0.53 17.53 18.88
C GLY A 151 0.59 19.05 18.74
N ARG A 152 0.41 19.74 19.88
CA ARG A 152 0.42 21.19 19.98
C ARG A 152 1.31 21.64 21.13
N LEU A 153 1.69 22.91 21.15
CA LEU A 153 2.36 23.50 22.28
C LEU A 153 1.42 23.60 23.48
N SER A 154 1.88 23.19 24.66
CA SER A 154 1.13 23.32 25.91
C SER A 154 1.22 24.70 26.56
N ALA A 155 2.17 25.54 26.11
CA ALA A 155 2.40 26.90 26.59
C ALA A 155 3.11 27.73 25.52
N ASP A 156 3.06 29.05 25.65
CA ASP A 156 3.82 29.99 24.84
C ASP A 156 5.32 29.75 25.00
N ILE A 157 6.06 29.91 23.90
CA ILE A 157 7.52 29.81 23.91
C ILE A 157 8.16 31.07 23.29
N SER A 158 9.28 31.48 23.85
CA SER A 158 10.12 32.56 23.33
C SER A 158 11.08 32.02 22.25
N GLU A 159 11.79 32.93 21.60
CA GLU A 159 12.86 32.61 20.61
C GLU A 159 14.02 31.80 21.21
N THR A 160 14.23 31.87 22.50
CA THR A 160 15.36 31.27 23.23
C THR A 160 15.02 29.98 23.94
N ASP A 161 13.75 29.65 24.06
CA ASP A 161 13.34 28.41 24.73
C ASP A 161 13.79 27.20 23.95
N THR A 162 14.40 26.26 24.66
CA THR A 162 14.94 25.01 24.11
C THR A 162 14.18 23.78 24.61
N THR A 163 13.15 23.96 25.42
CA THR A 163 12.31 22.88 25.92
C THR A 163 10.86 23.25 25.71
N ILE A 164 10.10 22.30 25.14
CA ILE A 164 8.65 22.41 24.94
C ILE A 164 7.94 21.20 25.51
N THR A 165 6.69 21.37 25.89
CA THR A 165 5.82 20.26 26.27
C THR A 165 4.68 20.17 25.26
N LEU A 166 4.36 18.96 24.84
CA LEU A 166 3.26 18.69 23.90
C LEU A 166 1.93 18.52 24.63
N SER A 167 0.88 18.92 23.97
CA SER A 167 -0.52 18.69 24.32
C SER A 167 -1.24 18.00 23.15
N PRO A 168 -2.21 17.12 23.38
CA PRO A 168 -2.65 16.58 24.69
C PRO A 168 -1.65 15.62 25.32
N ALA A 169 -1.82 15.32 26.60
CA ALA A 169 -0.93 14.39 27.32
C ALA A 169 -0.89 13.00 26.66
N GLY A 170 0.32 12.46 26.52
CA GLY A 170 0.57 11.16 25.86
C GLY A 170 0.81 11.25 24.36
N ILE A 171 0.58 12.41 23.74
CA ILE A 171 0.72 12.61 22.29
C ILE A 171 2.16 12.41 21.81
N GLY A 172 3.12 12.77 22.64
CA GLY A 172 4.53 12.56 22.34
C GLY A 172 4.83 11.09 22.02
N ASN A 173 4.42 10.17 22.87
CA ASN A 173 4.63 8.74 22.65
C ASN A 173 3.79 8.17 21.50
N ALA A 174 2.64 8.77 21.21
CA ALA A 174 1.72 8.28 20.19
C ALA A 174 2.17 8.64 18.75
N GLU A 175 2.72 9.84 18.54
CA GLU A 175 2.95 10.37 17.20
C GLU A 175 4.41 10.68 16.88
N TYR A 176 5.24 10.96 17.89
CA TYR A 176 6.59 11.45 17.64
C TYR A 176 7.64 10.39 17.98
N PRO A 177 8.67 10.21 17.15
CA PRO A 177 9.82 9.38 17.49
C PRO A 177 10.64 10.04 18.64
N GLU A 178 11.59 9.31 19.22
CA GLU A 178 12.48 9.84 20.27
C GLU A 178 13.36 10.99 19.81
N SER A 179 13.64 11.08 18.51
CA SER A 179 14.37 12.18 17.88
C SER A 179 13.91 12.39 16.47
N GLY A 180 13.97 13.64 16.00
CA GLY A 180 13.51 13.97 14.66
C GLY A 180 13.62 15.44 14.34
N ALA A 181 12.80 15.84 13.37
CA ALA A 181 12.58 17.25 13.02
C ALA A 181 11.07 17.52 12.94
N ALA A 182 10.68 18.71 13.35
CA ALA A 182 9.30 19.17 13.32
C ALA A 182 9.25 20.63 12.86
N THR A 183 8.07 21.10 12.51
CA THR A 183 7.81 22.51 12.25
C THR A 183 6.81 23.08 13.25
N ILE A 184 7.06 24.31 13.66
CA ILE A 184 6.13 25.11 14.45
C ILE A 184 5.94 26.39 13.66
N GLY A 185 4.76 26.58 13.06
CA GLY A 185 4.57 27.65 12.09
C GLY A 185 5.55 27.52 10.91
N SER A 186 6.38 28.53 10.69
CA SER A 186 7.42 28.55 9.65
C SER A 186 8.80 28.09 10.12
N GLU A 187 8.99 27.86 11.42
CA GLU A 187 10.26 27.44 11.98
C GLU A 187 10.44 25.95 11.92
N ILE A 188 11.61 25.50 11.48
CA ILE A 188 12.03 24.09 11.54
C ILE A 188 12.88 23.90 12.80
N VAL A 189 12.50 22.94 13.63
CA VAL A 189 13.21 22.55 14.83
C VAL A 189 13.67 21.09 14.73
N GLY A 190 14.90 20.82 15.15
CA GLY A 190 15.28 19.45 15.50
C GLY A 190 14.83 19.16 16.92
N PHE A 191 14.55 17.89 17.26
CA PHE A 191 14.18 17.57 18.63
C PHE A 191 14.73 16.21 19.10
N THR A 192 14.84 16.11 20.41
CA THR A 192 14.88 14.84 21.15
C THR A 192 13.76 14.88 22.18
N ARG A 193 13.15 13.73 22.46
CA ARG A 193 11.94 13.65 23.25
C ARG A 193 12.00 12.59 24.34
N VAL A 194 11.43 12.91 25.49
CA VAL A 194 11.09 11.96 26.56
C VAL A 194 9.62 12.21 26.94
N ASN A 195 8.76 11.24 26.73
CA ASN A 195 7.30 11.38 26.87
C ASN A 195 6.77 12.57 26.04
N ASP A 196 6.09 13.53 26.64
CA ASP A 196 5.56 14.71 25.97
C ASP A 196 6.52 15.92 25.99
N THR A 197 7.68 15.77 26.63
CA THR A 197 8.66 16.85 26.71
C THR A 197 9.70 16.69 25.59
N MET A 198 9.87 17.74 24.80
CA MET A 198 10.88 17.82 23.76
C MET A 198 11.97 18.83 24.13
N THR A 199 13.22 18.41 23.99
CA THR A 199 14.34 19.33 23.89
C THR A 199 14.50 19.69 22.43
N ILE A 200 14.38 20.97 22.08
CA ILE A 200 14.38 21.43 20.69
C ILE A 200 15.65 22.20 20.34
N PHE A 201 16.09 22.03 19.09
CA PHE A 201 17.18 22.76 18.46
C PHE A 201 16.57 23.71 17.45
N ARG A 202 16.59 25.02 17.76
CA ARG A 202 15.87 26.08 17.07
C ARG A 202 16.49 26.45 15.71
N GLY A 203 15.66 27.04 14.84
CA GLY A 203 16.13 27.71 13.61
C GLY A 203 16.92 26.80 12.65
N ARG A 204 16.45 25.57 12.41
CA ARG A 204 17.18 24.62 11.56
C ARG A 204 16.89 24.84 10.08
N LEU A 205 17.79 24.30 9.22
CA LEU A 205 17.66 24.31 7.76
C LEU A 205 17.39 25.70 7.16
N GLY A 206 17.98 26.75 7.73
CA GLY A 206 17.87 28.13 7.23
C GLY A 206 16.63 28.88 7.71
N THR A 207 15.83 28.31 8.58
CA THR A 207 14.76 29.04 9.29
C THR A 207 15.34 29.82 10.51
N GLN A 208 14.57 30.76 11.03
CA GLN A 208 14.93 31.52 12.22
C GLN A 208 14.04 31.12 13.39
N ALA A 209 14.61 31.14 14.61
CA ALA A 209 13.85 30.96 15.82
C ALA A 209 12.85 32.11 15.98
N ALA A 210 11.61 31.79 16.33
CA ALA A 210 10.51 32.72 16.50
C ALA A 210 9.74 32.42 17.80
N THR A 211 8.96 33.37 18.24
CA THR A 211 7.97 33.13 19.31
C THR A 211 6.80 32.32 18.77
N HIS A 212 6.30 31.41 19.57
CA HIS A 212 5.12 30.61 19.23
C HIS A 212 4.15 30.60 20.41
N SER A 213 2.86 30.51 20.09
CA SER A 213 1.79 30.55 21.09
C SER A 213 1.36 29.17 21.52
N VAL A 214 0.75 29.09 22.70
CA VAL A 214 0.03 27.90 23.12
C VAL A 214 -0.96 27.46 22.03
N ASP A 215 -1.15 26.17 21.88
CA ASP A 215 -1.97 25.51 20.83
C ASP A 215 -1.42 25.60 19.40
N ASP A 216 -0.26 26.22 19.16
CA ASP A 216 0.40 26.11 17.86
C ASP A 216 0.75 24.65 17.57
N THR A 217 0.46 24.21 16.35
CA THR A 217 0.72 22.83 15.93
C THR A 217 2.21 22.56 15.82
N VAL A 218 2.66 21.45 16.41
CA VAL A 218 4.01 20.91 16.25
C VAL A 218 3.95 19.82 15.20
N GLN A 219 4.12 20.17 13.93
CA GLN A 219 4.01 19.21 12.82
C GLN A 219 5.29 18.39 12.68
N LEU A 220 5.19 17.07 12.87
CA LEU A 220 6.31 16.16 12.60
C LEU A 220 6.70 16.23 11.12
N GLY A 221 7.98 16.40 10.84
CA GLY A 221 8.49 16.43 9.49
C GLY A 221 9.05 15.08 9.04
N PHE A 222 8.95 14.79 7.75
CA PHE A 222 9.64 13.66 7.14
C PHE A 222 11.02 14.12 6.67
N ARG A 223 12.07 13.65 7.35
CA ARG A 223 13.44 14.01 7.07
C ARG A 223 14.23 12.83 6.51
N VAL A 224 14.93 13.08 5.42
CA VAL A 224 15.88 12.18 4.78
C VAL A 224 17.27 12.78 4.85
N THR A 225 18.27 12.02 5.27
CA THR A 225 19.66 12.46 5.35
C THR A 225 20.58 11.38 4.82
N ASN A 226 21.29 11.66 3.73
CA ASN A 226 22.26 10.77 3.10
C ASN A 226 21.71 9.34 2.87
N GLN A 227 20.50 9.26 2.31
CA GLN A 227 19.85 7.97 2.03
C GLN A 227 19.70 7.73 0.53
N ARG A 228 19.86 6.49 0.12
CA ARG A 228 19.62 6.07 -1.27
C ARG A 228 18.12 6.16 -1.60
N ALA A 229 17.81 6.44 -2.87
CA ALA A 229 16.43 6.63 -3.31
C ALA A 229 15.54 5.41 -3.11
N ASP A 230 16.05 4.20 -3.33
CA ASP A 230 15.32 2.95 -3.11
C ASP A 230 14.85 2.78 -1.64
N ILE A 231 15.70 3.14 -0.70
CA ILE A 231 15.40 3.10 0.74
C ILE A 231 14.32 4.14 1.08
N VAL A 232 14.45 5.35 0.53
CA VAL A 232 13.49 6.44 0.78
C VAL A 232 12.11 6.08 0.20
N ILE A 233 12.06 5.63 -1.06
CA ILE A 233 10.82 5.25 -1.73
C ILE A 233 10.16 4.08 -0.98
N ARG A 234 10.94 3.06 -0.62
CA ARG A 234 10.42 1.93 0.18
C ARG A 234 9.82 2.40 1.50
N ASN A 235 10.49 3.31 2.20
CA ASN A 235 10.00 3.87 3.46
C ASN A 235 8.65 4.59 3.26
N LEU A 236 8.52 5.42 2.24
CA LEU A 236 7.28 6.10 1.90
C LEU A 236 6.16 5.09 1.59
N LEU A 237 6.43 4.09 0.76
CA LEU A 237 5.43 3.09 0.38
C LEU A 237 4.97 2.23 1.56
N VAL A 238 5.89 1.81 2.43
CA VAL A 238 5.54 0.93 3.56
C VAL A 238 4.88 1.70 4.69
N ASN A 239 5.46 2.82 5.11
CA ASN A 239 5.04 3.50 6.34
C ASN A 239 3.94 4.54 6.12
N TYR A 240 3.79 5.06 4.89
CA TYR A 240 2.81 6.10 4.60
C TYR A 240 1.70 5.63 3.65
N ALA A 241 2.02 4.78 2.66
CA ALA A 241 1.02 4.21 1.77
C ALA A 241 0.52 2.81 2.23
N ASN A 242 1.01 2.29 3.36
CA ASN A 242 0.63 0.98 3.91
C ASN A 242 0.79 -0.20 2.93
N ILE A 243 1.75 -0.10 2.01
CA ILE A 243 2.04 -1.18 1.07
C ILE A 243 2.86 -2.25 1.80
N PRO A 244 2.41 -3.52 1.81
CA PRO A 244 3.16 -4.59 2.44
C PRO A 244 4.57 -4.71 1.86
N ASN A 245 5.61 -4.70 2.71
CA ASN A 245 7.00 -4.79 2.27
C ASN A 245 7.28 -6.02 1.39
N ALA A 246 6.57 -7.14 1.61
CA ALA A 246 6.69 -8.35 0.81
C ALA A 246 6.22 -8.19 -0.65
N TRP A 247 5.56 -7.09 -1.00
CA TRP A 247 5.10 -6.81 -2.37
C TRP A 247 6.08 -5.92 -3.13
N ILE A 248 7.06 -5.34 -2.44
CA ILE A 248 8.07 -4.46 -3.02
C ILE A 248 9.29 -5.31 -3.40
N PRO A 249 9.76 -5.27 -4.64
CA PRO A 249 10.93 -6.01 -5.09
C PRO A 249 12.23 -5.33 -4.62
N THR A 250 12.45 -5.35 -3.31
CA THR A 250 13.52 -4.59 -2.65
C THR A 250 14.92 -5.04 -3.06
N ALA A 251 15.11 -6.31 -3.40
CA ALA A 251 16.39 -6.82 -3.86
C ALA A 251 16.74 -6.27 -5.24
N GLU A 252 15.79 -6.33 -6.17
CA GLU A 252 15.96 -5.79 -7.53
C GLU A 252 16.20 -4.27 -7.50
N TRP A 253 15.48 -3.54 -6.64
CA TRP A 253 15.72 -2.10 -6.47
C TRP A 253 17.10 -1.80 -5.90
N ALA A 254 17.58 -2.59 -4.95
CA ALA A 254 18.91 -2.44 -4.39
C ALA A 254 20.00 -2.70 -5.42
N ASP A 255 19.84 -3.76 -6.25
CA ASP A 255 20.78 -4.08 -7.33
C ASP A 255 20.84 -2.98 -8.40
N GLU A 256 19.68 -2.43 -8.80
CA GLU A 256 19.63 -1.33 -9.76
C GLU A 256 20.25 -0.05 -9.19
N MET A 257 19.98 0.28 -7.95
CA MET A 257 20.60 1.45 -7.30
C MET A 257 22.10 1.27 -7.10
N GLU A 258 22.57 0.06 -6.79
CA GLU A 258 24.01 -0.22 -6.70
C GLU A 258 24.70 0.00 -8.04
N ARG A 259 24.05 -0.42 -9.13
CA ARG A 259 24.60 -0.34 -10.48
C ARG A 259 24.63 1.10 -11.03
N TRP A 260 23.57 1.87 -10.79
CA TRP A 260 23.36 3.15 -11.46
C TRP A 260 23.41 4.38 -10.56
N GLY A 261 23.22 4.21 -9.26
CA GLY A 261 23.02 5.32 -8.33
C GLY A 261 23.63 5.13 -6.95
N SER A 262 24.68 4.30 -6.81
CA SER A 262 25.27 3.99 -5.50
C SER A 262 25.77 5.22 -4.74
N THR A 263 26.19 6.26 -5.45
CA THR A 263 26.67 7.53 -4.88
C THR A 263 25.59 8.60 -4.78
N LEU A 264 24.40 8.35 -5.33
CA LEU A 264 23.28 9.30 -5.29
C LEU A 264 22.55 9.22 -3.96
N LEU A 265 22.90 10.11 -3.06
CA LEU A 265 22.27 10.18 -1.74
C LEU A 265 21.31 11.37 -1.66
N LEU A 266 20.10 11.10 -1.20
CA LEU A 266 19.05 12.10 -1.03
C LEU A 266 19.16 12.78 0.33
N ASN A 267 18.99 14.11 0.32
CA ASN A 267 18.77 14.91 1.50
C ASN A 267 17.53 15.76 1.26
N ALA A 268 16.52 15.53 2.08
CA ALA A 268 15.24 16.24 1.95
C ALA A 268 14.57 16.43 3.30
N MET A 269 13.74 17.43 3.39
CA MET A 269 12.82 17.66 4.49
C MET A 269 11.45 18.04 3.92
N ILE A 270 10.44 17.29 4.25
CA ILE A 270 9.03 17.58 3.94
C ILE A 270 8.38 18.01 5.25
N CYS A 271 7.96 19.26 5.28
CA CYS A 271 7.48 19.92 6.50
C CYS A 271 5.96 19.86 6.66
N GLN A 272 5.26 19.70 5.54
CA GLN A 272 3.78 19.63 5.54
C GLN A 272 3.32 18.36 4.85
N PRO A 273 2.19 17.81 5.28
CA PRO A 273 1.61 16.65 4.63
C PRO A 273 1.33 16.91 3.15
N THR A 274 1.90 16.06 2.32
CA THR A 274 1.71 16.05 0.86
C THR A 274 1.46 14.63 0.41
N SER A 275 0.55 14.43 -0.54
CA SER A 275 0.27 13.16 -1.21
C SER A 275 1.12 13.00 -2.46
#